data_a208e96770f4a004949ed65c52e6b59c
#
_entry.id   a208e96770f4a004949ed65c52e6b59c
#
_cell.length_a   1.000
_cell.length_b   1.000
_cell.length_c   1.000
_cell.angle_alpha   90.00
_cell.angle_beta   90.00
_cell.angle_gamma   90.00
#
_symmetry.space_group_name_H-M   'P 1'
#
loop_
_entity.id
_entity.type
_entity.pdbx_description
1 polymer ?
#
loop_
_entity_poly.entity_id
_entity_poly.type
_entity_poly.pdbx_seq_one_letter_code
_entity_poly.pdbx_strand_id
1 'polypeptide(L)'
;PLPTEPEEAAIAAASDRPALRAALIATGHRSPAEVERAAGQILAQREVEATLAELRALGGSTRYHTVDAQDPEAVRRLVKGVHAEHDRIDGVIYAAGVIEDRLLAGKDLDSFRRVFGTKVDGARALLSALEDLPAGPRFVVLFGSVAAVLGNPGQADYAAANDALEFLGTSWSSRTGHRALTVHWGPWAPSGTHAGMVTPELAREYGQRGIALIDPEEGTRRLLTELAWGDPSVRAVVYTAPGWPA
;
A
#
# COMPACT_ATOMS: atom_id res chain seq x y z
N PRO A 1 -13.28 -3.02 7.75
CA PRO A 1 -13.84 -1.98 8.64
C PRO A 1 -13.20 -2.08 10.01
N LEU A 2 -13.06 -0.93 10.68
CA LEU A 2 -12.65 -0.93 12.09
C LEU A 2 -13.77 -1.57 12.92
N PRO A 3 -13.43 -2.32 13.99
CA PRO A 3 -14.41 -2.90 14.89
C PRO A 3 -15.21 -1.79 15.58
N THR A 4 -16.50 -2.03 15.77
CA THR A 4 -17.40 -1.13 16.52
C THR A 4 -17.43 -1.48 18.01
N GLU A 5 -16.94 -2.65 18.38
CA GLU A 5 -16.89 -3.16 19.75
C GLU A 5 -15.44 -3.38 20.19
N PRO A 6 -15.15 -3.23 21.48
CA PRO A 6 -13.83 -3.55 22.02
C PRO A 6 -13.47 -5.02 21.79
N GLU A 7 -12.18 -5.29 21.60
CA GLU A 7 -11.68 -6.66 21.54
C GLU A 7 -11.98 -7.41 22.85
N GLU A 8 -12.28 -8.71 22.74
CA GLU A 8 -12.38 -9.58 23.91
C GLU A 8 -11.07 -9.55 24.69
N ALA A 9 -11.15 -9.60 26.02
CA ALA A 9 -10.00 -9.44 26.91
C ALA A 9 -8.82 -10.38 26.61
N ALA A 10 -9.11 -11.64 26.22
CA ALA A 10 -8.08 -12.62 25.85
C ALA A 10 -7.36 -12.25 24.55
N ILE A 11 -8.10 -11.67 23.57
CA ILE A 11 -7.56 -11.21 22.30
C ILE A 11 -6.78 -9.93 22.50
N ALA A 12 -7.31 -8.98 23.28
CA ALA A 12 -6.65 -7.72 23.59
C ALA A 12 -5.31 -7.90 24.33
N ALA A 13 -5.20 -8.93 25.17
CA ALA A 13 -3.96 -9.27 25.88
C ALA A 13 -2.88 -9.90 24.99
N ALA A 14 -3.23 -10.39 23.80
CA ALA A 14 -2.30 -11.03 22.88
C ALA A 14 -1.49 -9.98 22.11
N SER A 15 -0.19 -9.87 22.38
CA SER A 15 0.70 -8.85 21.83
C SER A 15 1.32 -9.23 20.48
N ASP A 16 1.34 -10.53 20.15
CA ASP A 16 1.96 -11.04 18.94
C ASP A 16 1.07 -12.07 18.22
N ARG A 17 1.46 -12.43 16.99
CA ARG A 17 0.70 -13.39 16.19
C ARG A 17 0.57 -14.77 16.84
N PRO A 18 1.59 -15.39 17.47
CA PRO A 18 1.45 -16.65 18.17
C PRO A 18 0.47 -16.59 19.35
N ALA A 19 0.56 -15.57 20.19
CA ALA A 19 -0.37 -15.35 21.31
C ALA A 19 -1.81 -15.13 20.81
N LEU A 20 -1.98 -14.37 19.73
CA LEU A 20 -3.28 -14.13 19.11
C LEU A 20 -3.91 -15.40 18.55
N ARG A 21 -3.11 -16.28 17.89
CA ARG A 21 -3.58 -17.61 17.46
C ARG A 21 -4.07 -18.44 18.65
N ALA A 22 -3.30 -18.49 19.74
CA ALA A 22 -3.69 -19.23 20.93
C ALA A 22 -5.01 -18.70 21.53
N ALA A 23 -5.17 -17.38 21.62
CA ALA A 23 -6.39 -16.74 22.10
C ALA A 23 -7.60 -17.08 21.20
N LEU A 24 -7.45 -16.99 19.87
CA LEU A 24 -8.49 -17.31 18.91
C LEU A 24 -8.93 -18.79 18.98
N ILE A 25 -7.98 -19.71 19.16
CA ILE A 25 -8.31 -21.13 19.38
C ILE A 25 -9.11 -21.30 20.68
N ALA A 26 -8.70 -20.61 21.74
CA ALA A 26 -9.40 -20.68 23.04
C ALA A 26 -10.81 -20.09 22.98
N THR A 27 -11.06 -19.10 22.12
CA THR A 27 -12.39 -18.47 21.92
C THR A 27 -13.26 -19.22 20.89
N GLY A 28 -12.81 -20.36 20.36
CA GLY A 28 -13.64 -21.29 19.59
C GLY A 28 -13.37 -21.37 18.08
N HIS A 29 -12.36 -20.69 17.57
CA HIS A 29 -11.93 -20.87 16.18
C HIS A 29 -11.28 -22.24 16.02
N ARG A 30 -11.76 -23.06 15.09
CA ARG A 30 -11.36 -24.49 15.02
C ARG A 30 -10.49 -24.83 13.81
N SER A 31 -10.59 -24.06 12.71
CA SER A 31 -9.78 -24.34 11.52
C SER A 31 -8.53 -23.44 11.47
N PRO A 32 -7.36 -23.99 11.11
CA PRO A 32 -6.15 -23.17 10.96
C PRO A 32 -6.34 -21.98 10.01
N ALA A 33 -7.10 -22.16 8.94
CA ALA A 33 -7.38 -21.09 7.97
C ALA A 33 -8.24 -19.98 8.57
N GLU A 34 -9.22 -20.30 9.43
CA GLU A 34 -10.02 -19.31 10.14
C GLU A 34 -9.20 -18.53 11.15
N VAL A 35 -8.34 -19.23 11.93
CA VAL A 35 -7.44 -18.62 12.90
C VAL A 35 -6.49 -17.65 12.22
N GLU A 36 -5.86 -18.04 11.11
CA GLU A 36 -4.94 -17.18 10.37
C GLU A 36 -5.62 -15.95 9.80
N ARG A 37 -6.80 -16.12 9.22
CA ARG A 37 -7.58 -15.01 8.66
C ARG A 37 -8.01 -14.03 9.76
N ALA A 38 -8.55 -14.54 10.87
CA ALA A 38 -8.96 -13.72 12.01
C ALA A 38 -7.76 -12.98 12.63
N ALA A 39 -6.64 -13.68 12.85
CA ALA A 39 -5.41 -13.07 13.35
C ALA A 39 -4.90 -11.96 12.42
N GLY A 40 -4.89 -12.20 11.10
CA GLY A 40 -4.52 -11.19 10.11
C GLY A 40 -5.43 -9.97 10.12
N GLN A 41 -6.74 -10.15 10.25
CA GLN A 41 -7.71 -9.07 10.34
C GLN A 41 -7.53 -8.22 11.60
N ILE A 42 -7.34 -8.85 12.76
CA ILE A 42 -7.13 -8.15 14.04
C ILE A 42 -5.84 -7.35 14.00
N LEU A 43 -4.74 -7.93 13.51
CA LEU A 43 -3.47 -7.21 13.40
C LEU A 43 -3.58 -6.00 12.46
N ALA A 44 -4.24 -6.16 11.31
CA ALA A 44 -4.47 -5.05 10.38
C ALA A 44 -5.34 -3.95 10.99
N GLN A 45 -6.37 -4.31 11.77
CA GLN A 45 -7.20 -3.34 12.48
C GLN A 45 -6.41 -2.56 13.52
N ARG A 46 -5.60 -3.25 14.34
CA ARG A 46 -4.72 -2.61 15.33
C ARG A 46 -3.72 -1.64 14.68
N GLU A 47 -3.15 -2.04 13.54
CA GLU A 47 -2.24 -1.18 12.77
C GLU A 47 -2.94 0.09 12.27
N VAL A 48 -4.16 -0.03 11.75
CA VAL A 48 -4.97 1.13 11.34
C VAL A 48 -5.27 2.04 12.54
N GLU A 49 -5.67 1.47 13.68
CA GLU A 49 -5.96 2.25 14.90
C GLU A 49 -4.72 2.98 15.43
N ALA A 50 -3.56 2.30 15.45
CA ALA A 50 -2.29 2.91 15.83
C ALA A 50 -1.93 4.08 14.91
N THR A 51 -2.01 3.88 13.59
CA THR A 51 -1.76 4.92 12.58
C THR A 51 -2.69 6.11 12.76
N LEU A 52 -4.00 5.88 12.99
CA LEU A 52 -4.96 6.96 13.22
C LEU A 52 -4.67 7.71 14.51
N ALA A 53 -4.23 7.03 15.57
CA ALA A 53 -3.84 7.65 16.83
C ALA A 53 -2.59 8.54 16.65
N GLU A 54 -1.57 8.04 15.94
CA GLU A 54 -0.35 8.81 15.61
C GLU A 54 -0.69 10.07 14.79
N LEU A 55 -1.50 9.93 13.75
CA LEU A 55 -1.92 11.07 12.92
C LEU A 55 -2.69 12.14 13.71
N ARG A 56 -3.56 11.70 14.63
CA ARG A 56 -4.29 12.64 15.50
C ARG A 56 -3.36 13.35 16.48
N ALA A 57 -2.36 12.63 17.02
CA ALA A 57 -1.35 13.21 17.92
C ALA A 57 -0.51 14.31 17.23
N LEU A 58 -0.35 14.24 15.90
CA LEU A 58 0.29 15.28 15.11
C LEU A 58 -0.62 16.52 14.87
N GLY A 59 -1.85 16.54 15.41
CA GLY A 59 -2.78 17.66 15.31
C GLY A 59 -3.56 17.73 13.99
N GLY A 60 -3.46 16.73 13.12
CA GLY A 60 -4.21 16.63 11.87
C GLY A 60 -5.66 16.15 12.09
N SER A 61 -6.60 16.64 11.28
CA SER A 61 -7.92 16.01 11.16
C SER A 61 -7.78 14.75 10.33
N THR A 62 -8.17 13.60 10.90
CA THR A 62 -8.03 12.29 10.24
C THR A 62 -9.37 11.60 10.14
N ARG A 63 -9.71 11.13 8.94
CA ARG A 63 -10.91 10.32 8.70
C ARG A 63 -10.53 9.03 7.99
N TYR A 64 -11.05 7.92 8.47
CA TYR A 64 -10.85 6.60 7.89
C TYR A 64 -12.10 6.15 7.12
N HIS A 65 -11.89 5.69 5.88
CA HIS A 65 -12.94 5.14 5.04
C HIS A 65 -12.57 3.73 4.62
N THR A 66 -13.51 2.80 4.72
CA THR A 66 -13.37 1.43 4.22
C THR A 66 -13.95 1.37 2.81
N VAL A 67 -13.10 1.14 1.82
CA VAL A 67 -13.49 1.04 0.41
C VAL A 67 -12.72 -0.10 -0.23
N ASP A 68 -13.40 -0.90 -1.05
CA ASP A 68 -12.73 -1.81 -1.96
C ASP A 68 -12.18 -0.99 -3.14
N ALA A 69 -10.86 -0.99 -3.28
CA ALA A 69 -10.19 -0.28 -4.37
C ALA A 69 -10.58 -0.82 -5.76
N GLN A 70 -11.06 -2.06 -5.85
CA GLN A 70 -11.52 -2.69 -7.10
C GLN A 70 -12.99 -2.38 -7.42
N ASP A 71 -13.73 -1.70 -6.53
CA ASP A 71 -15.08 -1.18 -6.82
C ASP A 71 -15.00 0.28 -7.32
N PRO A 72 -15.08 0.53 -8.63
CA PRO A 72 -14.90 1.87 -9.19
C PRO A 72 -15.99 2.84 -8.74
N GLU A 73 -17.22 2.36 -8.48
CA GLU A 73 -18.30 3.20 -8.00
C GLU A 73 -18.12 3.58 -6.52
N ALA A 74 -17.62 2.67 -5.69
CA ALA A 74 -17.29 2.99 -4.31
C ALA A 74 -16.12 4.00 -4.23
N VAL A 75 -15.07 3.84 -5.04
CA VAL A 75 -13.96 4.79 -5.16
C VAL A 75 -14.47 6.15 -5.63
N ARG A 76 -15.31 6.19 -6.67
CA ARG A 76 -15.89 7.44 -7.18
C ARG A 76 -16.73 8.16 -6.11
N ARG A 77 -17.57 7.42 -5.37
CA ARG A 77 -18.36 7.99 -4.27
C ARG A 77 -17.47 8.57 -3.17
N LEU A 78 -16.39 7.87 -2.80
CA LEU A 78 -15.43 8.36 -1.82
C LEU A 78 -14.78 9.67 -2.28
N VAL A 79 -14.21 9.69 -3.49
CA VAL A 79 -13.52 10.88 -4.04
C VAL A 79 -14.47 12.09 -4.11
N LYS A 80 -15.70 11.90 -4.62
CA LYS A 80 -16.71 12.94 -4.66
C LYS A 80 -17.13 13.42 -3.26
N GLY A 81 -17.25 12.49 -2.31
CA GLY A 81 -17.60 12.82 -0.91
C GLY A 81 -16.51 13.66 -0.24
N VAL A 82 -15.24 13.28 -0.39
CA VAL A 82 -14.10 14.05 0.14
C VAL A 82 -14.04 15.44 -0.50
N HIS A 83 -14.20 15.52 -1.82
CA HIS A 83 -14.22 16.82 -2.51
C HIS A 83 -15.38 17.68 -2.05
N ALA A 84 -16.59 17.12 -1.91
CA ALA A 84 -17.76 17.89 -1.47
C ALA A 84 -17.66 18.41 -0.03
N GLU A 85 -16.90 17.72 0.82
CA GLU A 85 -16.67 18.14 2.21
C GLU A 85 -15.61 19.23 2.35
N HIS A 86 -14.57 19.19 1.49
CA HIS A 86 -13.39 20.06 1.63
C HIS A 86 -13.21 21.05 0.48
N ASP A 87 -14.10 21.04 -0.52
CA ASP A 87 -14.06 21.83 -1.76
C ASP A 87 -12.82 21.58 -2.63
N ARG A 88 -11.90 20.73 -2.19
CA ARG A 88 -10.64 20.42 -2.90
C ARG A 88 -10.01 19.10 -2.42
N ILE A 89 -9.13 18.55 -3.26
CA ILE A 89 -8.17 17.49 -2.92
C ILE A 89 -6.79 18.01 -3.33
N ASP A 90 -5.87 18.19 -2.39
CA ASP A 90 -4.55 18.76 -2.69
C ASP A 90 -3.58 17.73 -3.22
N GLY A 91 -3.63 16.51 -2.69
CA GLY A 91 -2.74 15.44 -3.09
C GLY A 91 -3.35 14.07 -2.84
N VAL A 92 -2.91 13.10 -3.60
CA VAL A 92 -3.34 11.71 -3.49
C VAL A 92 -2.13 10.80 -3.49
N ILE A 93 -2.10 9.84 -2.57
CA ILE A 93 -1.09 8.77 -2.53
C ILE A 93 -1.82 7.44 -2.67
N TYR A 94 -1.54 6.70 -3.73
CA TYR A 94 -2.07 5.37 -3.97
C TYR A 94 -1.02 4.32 -3.64
N ALA A 95 -1.18 3.64 -2.52
CA ALA A 95 -0.25 2.61 -2.03
C ALA A 95 -0.93 1.23 -1.89
N ALA A 96 -2.14 1.05 -2.45
CA ALA A 96 -2.83 -0.23 -2.38
C ALA A 96 -2.09 -1.31 -3.17
N GLY A 97 -2.09 -2.52 -2.63
CA GLY A 97 -1.46 -3.68 -3.26
C GLY A 97 -1.54 -4.91 -2.38
N VAL A 98 -1.49 -6.06 -3.01
CA VAL A 98 -1.35 -7.37 -2.37
C VAL A 98 -0.19 -8.11 -3.02
N ILE A 99 0.45 -9.01 -2.26
CA ILE A 99 1.55 -9.85 -2.73
C ILE A 99 1.14 -11.30 -2.51
N GLU A 100 1.23 -12.09 -3.58
CA GLU A 100 1.02 -13.54 -3.57
C GLU A 100 2.14 -14.20 -4.36
N ASP A 101 3.35 -14.22 -3.80
CA ASP A 101 4.55 -14.68 -4.49
C ASP A 101 4.48 -16.16 -4.84
N ARG A 102 4.64 -16.45 -6.14
CA ARG A 102 4.69 -17.81 -6.70
C ARG A 102 5.35 -17.78 -8.07
N LEU A 103 6.21 -18.76 -8.33
CA LEU A 103 6.80 -18.90 -9.66
C LEU A 103 5.70 -19.03 -10.74
N LEU A 104 5.94 -18.45 -11.90
CA LEU A 104 4.95 -18.34 -12.98
C LEU A 104 4.35 -19.69 -13.37
N ALA A 105 5.15 -20.77 -13.38
CA ALA A 105 4.69 -22.12 -13.70
C ALA A 105 3.64 -22.67 -12.71
N GLY A 106 3.60 -22.14 -11.47
CA GLY A 106 2.64 -22.54 -10.44
C GLY A 106 1.63 -21.45 -10.06
N LYS A 107 1.64 -20.31 -10.75
CA LYS A 107 0.73 -19.20 -10.50
C LYS A 107 -0.64 -19.47 -11.13
N ASP A 108 -1.71 -19.42 -10.33
CA ASP A 108 -3.06 -19.50 -10.85
C ASP A 108 -3.59 -18.13 -11.29
N LEU A 109 -4.56 -18.14 -12.20
CA LEU A 109 -5.12 -16.93 -12.81
C LEU A 109 -5.86 -16.04 -11.81
N ASP A 110 -6.49 -16.61 -10.79
CA ASP A 110 -7.23 -15.84 -9.80
C ASP A 110 -6.27 -15.10 -8.86
N SER A 111 -5.15 -15.73 -8.48
CA SER A 111 -4.05 -15.05 -7.79
C SER A 111 -3.50 -13.89 -8.61
N PHE A 112 -3.23 -14.14 -9.91
CA PHE A 112 -2.78 -13.07 -10.82
C PHE A 112 -3.77 -11.90 -10.87
N ARG A 113 -5.06 -12.18 -11.02
CA ARG A 113 -6.12 -11.15 -11.08
C ARG A 113 -6.22 -10.35 -9.77
N ARG A 114 -6.10 -10.99 -8.62
CA ARG A 114 -6.11 -10.29 -7.32
C ARG A 114 -4.94 -9.32 -7.21
N VAL A 115 -3.72 -9.78 -7.49
CA VAL A 115 -2.50 -8.96 -7.40
C VAL A 115 -2.55 -7.82 -8.40
N PHE A 116 -2.80 -8.13 -9.68
CA PHE A 116 -2.83 -7.14 -10.75
C PHE A 116 -4.01 -6.17 -10.60
N GLY A 117 -5.22 -6.67 -10.37
CA GLY A 117 -6.43 -5.87 -10.28
C GLY A 117 -6.41 -4.91 -9.09
N THR A 118 -5.97 -5.36 -7.91
CA THR A 118 -5.87 -4.46 -6.74
C THR A 118 -5.02 -3.23 -7.07
N LYS A 119 -3.88 -3.41 -7.74
CA LYS A 119 -3.02 -2.29 -8.11
C LYS A 119 -3.54 -1.50 -9.31
N VAL A 120 -3.83 -2.18 -10.40
CA VAL A 120 -4.09 -1.53 -11.69
C VAL A 120 -5.52 -1.06 -11.82
N ASP A 121 -6.51 -1.92 -11.50
CA ASP A 121 -7.91 -1.52 -11.61
C ASP A 121 -8.28 -0.50 -10.53
N GLY A 122 -7.73 -0.65 -9.34
CA GLY A 122 -7.89 0.33 -8.27
C GLY A 122 -7.29 1.70 -8.60
N ALA A 123 -6.06 1.74 -9.13
CA ALA A 123 -5.45 2.98 -9.58
C ALA A 123 -6.26 3.62 -10.72
N ARG A 124 -6.72 2.81 -11.69
CA ARG A 124 -7.57 3.28 -12.79
C ARG A 124 -8.87 3.89 -12.28
N ALA A 125 -9.55 3.23 -11.34
CA ALA A 125 -10.77 3.73 -10.72
C ALA A 125 -10.55 5.08 -10.02
N LEU A 126 -9.46 5.19 -9.25
CA LEU A 126 -9.08 6.41 -8.55
C LEU A 126 -8.75 7.55 -9.53
N LEU A 127 -7.88 7.31 -10.51
CA LEU A 127 -7.50 8.32 -11.50
C LEU A 127 -8.70 8.81 -12.31
N SER A 128 -9.60 7.90 -12.70
CA SER A 128 -10.85 8.28 -13.37
C SER A 128 -11.77 9.13 -12.49
N ALA A 129 -11.89 8.78 -11.20
CA ALA A 129 -12.70 9.57 -10.27
C ALA A 129 -12.13 10.98 -10.04
N LEU A 130 -10.80 11.14 -10.09
CA LEU A 130 -10.15 12.44 -9.99
C LEU A 130 -10.33 13.30 -11.26
N GLU A 131 -10.43 12.68 -12.44
CA GLU A 131 -10.74 13.39 -13.70
C GLU A 131 -12.16 14.00 -13.69
N ASP A 132 -13.10 13.39 -12.97
CA ASP A 132 -14.48 13.89 -12.83
C ASP A 132 -14.60 15.14 -11.92
N LEU A 133 -13.53 15.55 -11.23
CA LEU A 133 -13.56 16.70 -10.32
C LEU A 133 -13.42 18.03 -11.07
N PRO A 134 -14.07 19.10 -10.58
CA PRO A 134 -13.93 20.46 -11.17
C PRO A 134 -12.49 20.98 -11.17
N ALA A 135 -11.70 20.58 -10.15
CA ALA A 135 -10.28 20.87 -10.05
C ALA A 135 -9.55 19.62 -9.58
N GLY A 136 -8.55 19.19 -10.34
CA GLY A 136 -7.74 18.03 -9.98
C GLY A 136 -6.76 18.31 -8.85
N PRO A 137 -6.17 17.26 -8.27
CA PRO A 137 -5.17 17.38 -7.22
C PRO A 137 -3.87 18.04 -7.76
N ARG A 138 -3.11 18.66 -6.87
CA ARG A 138 -1.79 19.22 -7.20
C ARG A 138 -0.78 18.13 -7.56
N PHE A 139 -0.92 16.95 -6.97
CA PHE A 139 -0.12 15.78 -7.29
C PHE A 139 -0.87 14.47 -7.00
N VAL A 140 -0.52 13.44 -7.74
CA VAL A 140 -0.84 12.04 -7.45
C VAL A 140 0.47 11.27 -7.36
N VAL A 141 0.66 10.49 -6.30
CA VAL A 141 1.78 9.55 -6.15
C VAL A 141 1.25 8.13 -6.24
N LEU A 142 1.82 7.34 -7.12
CA LEU A 142 1.54 5.91 -7.26
C LEU A 142 2.73 5.11 -6.71
N PHE A 143 2.47 4.28 -5.69
CA PHE A 143 3.52 3.45 -5.09
C PHE A 143 3.74 2.18 -5.93
N GLY A 144 4.79 2.22 -6.72
CA GLY A 144 5.33 1.12 -7.49
C GLY A 144 6.38 0.32 -6.70
N SER A 145 7.09 -0.54 -7.39
CA SER A 145 8.16 -1.38 -6.83
C SER A 145 9.32 -1.51 -7.82
N VAL A 146 10.53 -1.64 -7.30
CA VAL A 146 11.71 -1.99 -8.10
C VAL A 146 11.52 -3.31 -8.87
N ALA A 147 10.58 -4.16 -8.45
CA ALA A 147 10.23 -5.38 -9.19
C ALA A 147 9.75 -5.09 -10.61
N ALA A 148 9.17 -3.90 -10.87
CA ALA A 148 8.79 -3.47 -12.21
C ALA A 148 9.99 -3.22 -13.12
N VAL A 149 11.10 -2.74 -12.54
CA VAL A 149 12.30 -2.32 -13.27
C VAL A 149 13.32 -3.45 -13.38
N LEU A 150 13.53 -4.18 -12.27
CA LEU A 150 14.58 -5.20 -12.16
C LEU A 150 14.06 -6.63 -12.22
N GLY A 151 12.74 -6.80 -12.13
CA GLY A 151 12.13 -8.11 -11.94
C GLY A 151 12.37 -8.68 -10.55
N ASN A 152 11.58 -9.69 -10.17
CA ASN A 152 11.84 -10.50 -9.00
C ASN A 152 11.24 -11.91 -9.22
N PRO A 153 12.01 -12.99 -9.04
CA PRO A 153 11.49 -14.34 -9.16
C PRO A 153 10.24 -14.55 -8.28
N GLY A 154 9.17 -15.10 -8.86
CA GLY A 154 7.91 -15.33 -8.15
C GLY A 154 6.93 -14.15 -8.19
N GLN A 155 7.34 -12.99 -8.67
CA GLN A 155 6.55 -11.75 -8.68
C GLN A 155 6.14 -11.28 -10.08
N ALA A 156 5.91 -12.16 -11.02
CA ALA A 156 5.58 -11.78 -12.40
C ALA A 156 4.31 -10.90 -12.50
N ASP A 157 3.26 -11.22 -11.76
CA ASP A 157 2.02 -10.43 -11.65
C ASP A 157 2.25 -9.10 -10.92
N TYR A 158 3.01 -9.13 -9.84
CA TYR A 158 3.33 -7.93 -9.07
C TYR A 158 4.23 -6.97 -9.85
N ALA A 159 5.24 -7.49 -10.56
CA ALA A 159 6.09 -6.71 -11.44
C ALA A 159 5.28 -6.04 -12.56
N ALA A 160 4.45 -6.83 -13.27
CA ALA A 160 3.57 -6.32 -14.33
C ALA A 160 2.57 -5.25 -13.81
N ALA A 161 2.01 -5.45 -12.60
CA ALA A 161 1.09 -4.49 -12.01
C ALA A 161 1.79 -3.16 -11.66
N ASN A 162 3.01 -3.22 -11.14
CA ASN A 162 3.77 -2.01 -10.81
C ASN A 162 4.27 -1.26 -12.05
N ASP A 163 4.63 -1.96 -13.13
CA ASP A 163 4.93 -1.37 -14.42
C ASP A 163 3.71 -0.67 -15.03
N ALA A 164 2.55 -1.33 -14.99
CA ALA A 164 1.30 -0.74 -15.47
C ALA A 164 0.90 0.55 -14.71
N LEU A 165 1.27 0.71 -13.44
CA LEU A 165 1.03 1.97 -12.70
C LEU A 165 1.76 3.15 -13.33
N GLU A 166 3.00 2.97 -13.76
CA GLU A 166 3.77 4.03 -14.42
C GLU A 166 3.07 4.48 -15.69
N PHE A 167 2.63 3.52 -16.52
CA PHE A 167 1.87 3.83 -17.73
C PHE A 167 0.56 4.58 -17.42
N LEU A 168 -0.20 4.14 -16.41
CA LEU A 168 -1.44 4.78 -16.00
C LEU A 168 -1.21 6.22 -15.51
N GLY A 169 -0.22 6.44 -14.65
CA GLY A 169 0.13 7.76 -14.13
C GLY A 169 0.60 8.71 -15.23
N THR A 170 1.47 8.23 -16.12
CA THR A 170 1.97 9.00 -17.26
C THR A 170 0.85 9.38 -18.22
N SER A 171 0.00 8.42 -18.58
CA SER A 171 -1.16 8.65 -19.44
C SER A 171 -2.14 9.64 -18.84
N TRP A 172 -2.47 9.49 -17.54
CA TRP A 172 -3.36 10.39 -16.82
C TRP A 172 -2.79 11.82 -16.78
N SER A 173 -1.51 11.96 -16.42
CA SER A 173 -0.83 13.25 -16.39
C SER A 173 -0.83 13.95 -17.74
N SER A 174 -0.62 13.19 -18.83
CA SER A 174 -0.62 13.73 -20.20
C SER A 174 -2.01 14.22 -20.65
N ARG A 175 -3.08 13.56 -20.20
CA ARG A 175 -4.46 13.96 -20.54
C ARG A 175 -4.95 15.15 -19.74
N THR A 176 -4.60 15.17 -18.44
CA THR A 176 -5.18 16.14 -17.49
C THR A 176 -4.30 17.37 -17.27
N GLY A 177 -3.00 17.28 -17.55
CA GLY A 177 -2.01 18.29 -17.19
C GLY A 177 -1.61 18.30 -15.72
N HIS A 178 -2.22 17.46 -14.88
CA HIS A 178 -1.87 17.34 -13.46
C HIS A 178 -0.64 16.46 -13.26
N ARG A 179 0.10 16.69 -12.18
CA ARG A 179 1.30 15.92 -11.84
C ARG A 179 0.92 14.54 -11.32
N ALA A 180 1.36 13.49 -12.00
CA ALA A 180 1.39 12.12 -11.48
C ALA A 180 2.84 11.64 -11.46
N LEU A 181 3.23 11.03 -10.33
CA LEU A 181 4.57 10.47 -10.11
C LEU A 181 4.44 9.02 -9.65
N THR A 182 5.02 8.11 -10.38
CA THR A 182 5.18 6.72 -9.93
C THR A 182 6.52 6.57 -9.23
N VAL A 183 6.50 6.05 -8.01
CA VAL A 183 7.72 5.80 -7.23
C VAL A 183 7.93 4.30 -7.11
N HIS A 184 8.94 3.78 -7.79
CA HIS A 184 9.34 2.38 -7.70
C HIS A 184 10.26 2.18 -6.49
N TRP A 185 9.66 1.75 -5.39
CA TRP A 185 10.36 1.56 -4.13
C TRP A 185 11.12 0.24 -4.07
N GLY A 186 12.34 0.28 -3.52
CA GLY A 186 13.00 -0.87 -2.93
C GLY A 186 12.30 -1.34 -1.65
N PRO A 187 12.79 -2.41 -1.00
CA PRO A 187 12.20 -2.92 0.23
C PRO A 187 12.43 -1.94 1.40
N TRP A 188 11.38 -1.71 2.18
CA TRP A 188 11.40 -0.83 3.35
C TRP A 188 11.69 -1.62 4.63
N ALA A 189 12.48 -1.03 5.52
CA ALA A 189 12.65 -1.55 6.87
C ALA A 189 11.35 -1.41 7.67
N PRO A 190 11.07 -2.34 8.60
CA PRO A 190 9.98 -2.17 9.58
C PRO A 190 10.16 -0.89 10.39
N SER A 191 9.07 -0.23 10.77
CA SER A 191 9.09 1.00 11.57
C SER A 191 8.12 0.93 12.74
N GLY A 192 8.62 1.09 13.96
CA GLY A 192 7.78 1.11 15.16
C GLY A 192 6.88 -0.11 15.27
N THR A 193 5.58 0.11 15.33
CA THR A 193 4.55 -0.94 15.38
C THR A 193 4.19 -1.51 14.01
N HIS A 194 4.68 -0.89 12.92
CA HIS A 194 4.38 -1.29 11.55
C HIS A 194 5.37 -2.35 11.07
N ALA A 195 4.89 -3.58 10.95
CA ALA A 195 5.71 -4.72 10.48
C ALA A 195 6.16 -4.56 9.03
N GLY A 196 5.43 -3.78 8.23
CA GLY A 196 5.70 -3.63 6.80
C GLY A 196 5.51 -4.93 6.01
N MET A 197 6.03 -4.94 4.78
CA MET A 197 5.93 -6.09 3.86
C MET A 197 7.15 -7.02 3.97
N VAL A 198 8.23 -6.59 4.64
CA VAL A 198 9.48 -7.35 4.76
C VAL A 198 9.47 -8.15 6.05
N THR A 199 9.23 -9.46 5.93
CA THR A 199 9.33 -10.37 7.08
C THR A 199 10.78 -10.52 7.54
N PRO A 200 11.04 -10.99 8.78
CA PRO A 200 12.40 -11.27 9.25
C PRO A 200 13.17 -12.25 8.36
N GLU A 201 12.49 -13.21 7.74
CA GLU A 201 13.05 -14.17 6.80
C GLU A 201 13.50 -13.47 5.52
N LEU A 202 12.62 -12.64 4.96
CA LEU A 202 12.90 -11.87 3.75
C LEU A 202 14.00 -10.83 3.98
N ALA A 203 14.05 -10.19 5.16
CA ALA A 203 15.14 -9.29 5.53
C ALA A 203 16.50 -10.00 5.55
N ARG A 204 16.54 -11.25 6.06
CA ARG A 204 17.77 -12.07 6.03
C ARG A 204 18.18 -12.44 4.61
N GLU A 205 17.22 -12.79 3.75
CA GLU A 205 17.48 -13.08 2.33
C GLU A 205 18.05 -11.85 1.61
N TYR A 206 17.44 -10.68 1.81
CA TYR A 206 17.96 -9.43 1.25
C TYR A 206 19.37 -9.14 1.75
N GLY A 207 19.64 -9.31 3.05
CA GLY A 207 20.98 -9.14 3.61
C GLY A 207 22.03 -10.07 3.00
N GLN A 208 21.68 -11.36 2.76
CA GLN A 208 22.57 -12.30 2.08
C GLN A 208 22.87 -11.92 0.63
N ARG A 209 21.96 -11.23 -0.03
CA ARG A 209 22.10 -10.70 -1.39
C ARG A 209 22.76 -9.32 -1.42
N GLY A 210 23.13 -8.76 -0.27
CA GLY A 210 23.70 -7.40 -0.17
C GLY A 210 22.67 -6.29 -0.41
N ILE A 211 21.37 -6.59 -0.39
CA ILE A 211 20.30 -5.61 -0.59
C ILE A 211 19.98 -4.97 0.76
N ALA A 212 20.21 -3.67 0.87
CA ALA A 212 19.83 -2.91 2.05
C ALA A 212 18.34 -2.53 2.01
N LEU A 213 17.73 -2.40 3.18
CA LEU A 213 16.36 -1.92 3.33
C LEU A 213 16.33 -0.40 3.40
N ILE A 214 15.29 0.22 2.85
CA ILE A 214 15.08 1.66 2.93
C ILE A 214 14.67 2.00 4.37
N ASP A 215 15.41 2.91 4.99
CA ASP A 215 15.00 3.50 6.25
C ASP A 215 13.72 4.34 6.07
N PRO A 216 12.67 4.18 6.92
CA PRO A 216 11.40 4.87 6.75
C PRO A 216 11.50 6.40 6.78
N GLU A 217 12.35 6.97 7.62
CA GLU A 217 12.53 8.43 7.68
C GLU A 217 13.22 8.93 6.42
N GLU A 218 14.27 8.23 5.97
CA GLU A 218 14.98 8.56 4.73
C GLU A 218 14.06 8.43 3.51
N GLY A 219 13.29 7.34 3.37
CA GLY A 219 12.37 7.15 2.27
C GLY A 219 11.28 8.23 2.23
N THR A 220 10.70 8.55 3.38
CA THR A 220 9.72 9.63 3.50
C THR A 220 10.33 10.99 3.11
N ARG A 221 11.51 11.29 3.62
CA ARG A 221 12.23 12.52 3.29
C ARG A 221 12.53 12.63 1.79
N ARG A 222 12.91 11.53 1.14
CA ARG A 222 13.13 11.47 -0.31
C ARG A 222 11.86 11.75 -1.09
N LEU A 223 10.75 11.14 -0.72
CA LEU A 223 9.46 11.41 -1.36
C LEU A 223 9.05 12.89 -1.24
N LEU A 224 9.15 13.45 -0.05
CA LEU A 224 8.83 14.87 0.18
C LEU A 224 9.75 15.80 -0.62
N THR A 225 11.04 15.49 -0.70
CA THR A 225 12.00 16.24 -1.52
C THR A 225 11.64 16.16 -3.00
N GLU A 226 11.29 14.98 -3.49
CA GLU A 226 10.86 14.78 -4.89
C GLU A 226 9.59 15.56 -5.22
N LEU A 227 8.62 15.57 -4.31
CA LEU A 227 7.38 16.32 -4.50
C LEU A 227 7.61 17.84 -4.48
N ALA A 228 8.51 18.33 -3.62
CA ALA A 228 8.78 19.75 -3.45
C ALA A 228 9.73 20.32 -4.50
N TRP A 229 10.75 19.57 -4.89
CA TRP A 229 11.90 20.06 -5.67
C TRP A 229 12.23 19.23 -6.91
N GLY A 230 11.61 18.06 -7.08
CA GLY A 230 11.82 17.22 -8.25
C GLY A 230 11.29 17.86 -9.54
N ASP A 231 11.89 17.49 -10.66
CA ASP A 231 11.44 17.95 -11.97
C ASP A 231 10.00 17.49 -12.24
N PRO A 232 9.04 18.41 -12.42
CA PRO A 232 7.64 18.05 -12.65
C PRO A 232 7.41 17.31 -13.98
N SER A 233 8.38 17.28 -14.89
CA SER A 233 8.30 16.49 -16.12
C SER A 233 8.64 15.03 -15.94
N VAL A 234 9.34 14.67 -14.85
CA VAL A 234 9.66 13.29 -14.48
C VAL A 234 8.38 12.57 -14.01
N ARG A 235 8.09 11.42 -14.61
CA ARG A 235 6.87 10.64 -14.37
C ARG A 235 7.11 9.41 -13.49
N ALA A 236 8.34 8.93 -13.43
CA ALA A 236 8.71 7.80 -12.58
C ALA A 236 10.10 7.99 -11.99
N VAL A 237 10.28 7.54 -10.77
CA VAL A 237 11.58 7.49 -10.08
C VAL A 237 11.75 6.15 -9.39
N VAL A 238 12.99 5.73 -9.22
CA VAL A 238 13.35 4.51 -8.49
C VAL A 238 14.11 4.92 -7.23
N TYR A 239 13.63 4.51 -6.08
CA TYR A 239 14.32 4.72 -4.81
C TYR A 239 14.72 3.38 -4.19
N THR A 240 16.01 3.24 -3.95
CA THR A 240 16.58 2.08 -3.27
C THR A 240 17.50 2.55 -2.14
N ALA A 241 17.73 1.71 -1.16
CA ALA A 241 18.81 1.91 -0.22
C ALA A 241 20.16 1.67 -0.92
N PRO A 242 21.27 2.17 -0.37
CA PRO A 242 22.61 1.90 -0.91
C PRO A 242 22.89 0.40 -1.04
N GLY A 243 23.69 0.03 -2.04
CA GLY A 243 24.15 -1.35 -2.24
C GLY A 243 23.29 -2.21 -3.18
N TRP A 244 22.30 -1.65 -3.85
CA TRP A 244 21.59 -2.36 -4.92
C TRP A 244 22.59 -2.67 -6.05
N PRO A 245 22.62 -3.96 -6.52
CA PRO A 245 23.41 -4.28 -7.68
C PRO A 245 22.88 -3.52 -8.91
N ALA A 246 23.80 -2.90 -9.63
CA ALA A 246 23.53 -2.19 -10.89
C ALA A 246 23.14 -3.19 -11.99
#